data_75b00a7847ff64b5f8ab9863f39dee2d
#
_entry.id   75b00a7847ff64b5f8ab9863f39dee2d
#
_cell.length_a   1.000
_cell.length_b   1.000
_cell.length_c   1.000
_cell.angle_alpha   90.00
_cell.angle_beta   90.00
_cell.angle_gamma   90.00
#
_symmetry.space_group_name_H-M   'P 1'
#
loop_
_entity.id
_entity.type
_entity.pdbx_description
1 polymer ?
#
loop_
_entity_poly.entity_id
_entity_poly.type
_entity_poly.pdbx_seq_one_letter_code
_entity_poly.pdbx_strand_id
1 'polypeptide(L)'
;MLIANETVAQHVFELGMPLVYRVHETPDKTKLADLNTFLNTLGYGIKNIGNVKPQTFQKILQKAKGTKEENVISRVVLRSMRKARYAPECLGHFGLAAPCYCHFTSPIRRYPDLMVHRMLRELLRGEMTKERIARYEETLEEIARHCSEREIAAMEAERAADDLKKCEYMQSRIGTVETGIISGVAQYGFFVQLGNTVEGMVRVTSIAGDFYAVSYTHLRAHETRHDL
;
A
#
# COMPACT_ATOMS: atom_id res chain seq x y z
N MET A 1 4.85 6.90 18.39
CA MET A 1 3.79 5.91 18.06
C MET A 1 4.38 4.64 17.47
N LEU A 2 5.21 4.68 16.42
CA LEU A 2 5.81 3.47 15.81
C LEU A 2 6.62 2.66 16.82
N ILE A 3 7.54 3.29 17.56
CA ILE A 3 8.35 2.62 18.60
C ILE A 3 7.48 1.93 19.64
N ALA A 4 6.40 2.57 20.13
CA ALA A 4 5.49 1.95 21.09
C ALA A 4 4.80 0.68 20.53
N ASN A 5 4.35 0.73 19.27
CA ASN A 5 3.76 -0.41 18.58
C ASN A 5 4.76 -1.58 18.45
N GLU A 6 6.00 -1.27 18.09
CA GLU A 6 7.09 -2.25 17.94
C GLU A 6 7.50 -2.83 19.29
N THR A 7 7.70 -1.99 20.31
CA THR A 7 8.09 -2.44 21.67
C THR A 7 7.06 -3.38 22.28
N VAL A 8 5.77 -3.05 22.16
CA VAL A 8 4.70 -3.91 22.68
C VAL A 8 4.66 -5.24 21.92
N ALA A 9 4.76 -5.21 20.60
CA ALA A 9 4.76 -6.42 19.80
C ALA A 9 5.94 -7.32 20.15
N GLN A 10 7.14 -6.76 20.26
CA GLN A 10 8.34 -7.51 20.58
C GLN A 10 8.31 -8.08 22.00
N HIS A 11 7.89 -7.29 22.97
CA HIS A 11 7.78 -7.75 24.37
C HIS A 11 6.85 -8.96 24.50
N VAL A 12 5.65 -8.91 23.90
CA VAL A 12 4.69 -10.02 23.96
C VAL A 12 5.20 -11.24 23.20
N PHE A 13 5.89 -11.02 22.05
CA PHE A 13 6.52 -12.09 21.28
C PHE A 13 7.61 -12.81 22.07
N GLU A 14 8.49 -12.09 22.77
CA GLU A 14 9.57 -12.65 23.60
C GLU A 14 9.01 -13.46 24.79
N LEU A 15 7.83 -13.11 25.28
CA LEU A 15 7.14 -13.88 26.33
C LEU A 15 6.41 -15.13 25.77
N GLY A 16 6.40 -15.34 24.46
CA GLY A 16 5.69 -16.46 23.84
C GLY A 16 4.17 -16.38 24.01
N MET A 17 3.61 -15.17 24.17
CA MET A 17 2.18 -14.97 24.36
C MET A 17 1.47 -14.67 23.05
N PRO A 18 0.20 -15.10 22.89
CA PRO A 18 -0.58 -14.79 21.70
C PRO A 18 -0.81 -13.27 21.57
N LEU A 19 -0.83 -12.79 20.33
CA LEU A 19 -1.09 -11.37 20.00
C LEU A 19 -1.70 -11.24 18.61
N VAL A 20 -2.39 -10.12 18.35
CA VAL A 20 -2.78 -9.70 17.01
C VAL A 20 -1.66 -8.82 16.43
N TYR A 21 -0.85 -9.40 15.56
CA TYR A 21 0.21 -8.68 14.88
C TYR A 21 -0.30 -7.92 13.64
N ARG A 22 0.39 -6.86 13.26
CA ARG A 22 0.26 -6.22 11.96
C ARG A 22 1.42 -6.65 11.08
N VAL A 23 1.14 -7.53 10.14
CA VAL A 23 2.17 -8.14 9.30
C VAL A 23 2.17 -7.53 7.91
N HIS A 24 3.36 -7.36 7.36
CA HIS A 24 3.59 -6.94 5.99
C HIS A 24 4.68 -7.83 5.41
N GLU A 25 4.26 -8.84 4.68
CA GLU A 25 5.17 -9.85 4.13
C GLU A 25 6.02 -9.27 3.00
N THR A 26 7.10 -9.95 2.68
CA THR A 26 7.95 -9.62 1.53
C THR A 26 7.15 -9.67 0.22
N PRO A 27 7.46 -8.80 -0.76
CA PRO A 27 6.82 -8.85 -2.07
C PRO A 27 6.97 -10.19 -2.77
N ASP A 28 6.00 -10.55 -3.61
CA ASP A 28 6.06 -11.78 -4.42
C ASP A 28 7.21 -11.75 -5.40
N LYS A 29 7.86 -12.90 -5.61
CA LYS A 29 9.01 -13.03 -6.51
C LYS A 29 8.68 -12.62 -7.95
N THR A 30 7.49 -12.95 -8.44
CA THR A 30 7.02 -12.54 -9.78
C THR A 30 6.88 -11.03 -9.88
N LYS A 31 6.19 -10.39 -8.94
CA LYS A 31 6.07 -8.93 -8.90
C LYS A 31 7.41 -8.22 -8.74
N LEU A 32 8.36 -8.83 -8.01
CA LEU A 32 9.72 -8.31 -7.89
C LEU A 32 10.50 -8.39 -9.21
N ALA A 33 10.32 -9.48 -9.97
CA ALA A 33 10.94 -9.62 -11.29
C ALA A 33 10.42 -8.57 -12.28
N ASP A 34 9.09 -8.38 -12.34
CA ASP A 34 8.44 -7.37 -13.17
C ASP A 34 8.90 -5.95 -12.78
N LEU A 35 8.91 -5.66 -11.47
CA LEU A 35 9.43 -4.40 -10.95
C LEU A 35 10.88 -4.17 -11.37
N ASN A 36 11.73 -5.19 -11.22
CA ASN A 36 13.15 -5.05 -11.56
C ASN A 36 13.36 -4.84 -13.06
N THR A 37 12.61 -5.52 -13.91
CA THR A 37 12.62 -5.30 -15.36
C THR A 37 12.29 -3.84 -15.66
N PHE A 38 11.23 -3.31 -15.07
CA PHE A 38 10.85 -1.92 -15.23
C PHE A 38 11.92 -0.95 -14.69
N LEU A 39 12.44 -1.18 -13.48
CA LEU A 39 13.47 -0.32 -12.89
C LEU A 39 14.78 -0.33 -13.69
N ASN A 40 15.14 -1.45 -14.32
CA ASN A 40 16.31 -1.54 -15.20
C ASN A 40 16.19 -0.63 -16.43
N THR A 41 15.00 -0.46 -17.02
CA THR A 41 14.79 0.45 -18.15
C THR A 41 15.07 1.90 -17.79
N LEU A 42 14.92 2.24 -16.50
CA LEU A 42 15.17 3.58 -15.96
C LEU A 42 16.54 3.72 -15.28
N GLY A 43 17.36 2.66 -15.24
CA GLY A 43 18.69 2.68 -14.61
C GLY A 43 18.69 2.53 -13.07
N TYR A 44 17.59 2.02 -12.50
CA TYR A 44 17.41 1.84 -11.04
C TYR A 44 17.36 0.36 -10.61
N GLY A 45 17.88 -0.57 -11.39
CA GLY A 45 17.75 -2.01 -11.18
C GLY A 45 18.17 -2.53 -9.80
N ILE A 46 17.52 -3.62 -9.37
CA ILE A 46 17.79 -4.32 -8.11
C ILE A 46 18.81 -5.42 -8.36
N LYS A 47 19.97 -5.35 -7.70
CA LYS A 47 21.09 -6.30 -7.93
C LYS A 47 20.81 -7.73 -7.41
N ASN A 48 20.00 -7.88 -6.35
CA ASN A 48 19.70 -9.17 -5.73
C ASN A 48 18.21 -9.34 -5.47
N ILE A 49 17.50 -9.88 -6.46
CA ILE A 49 16.05 -10.09 -6.40
C ILE A 49 15.67 -11.21 -5.41
N GLY A 50 16.57 -12.18 -5.19
CA GLY A 50 16.29 -13.34 -4.33
C GLY A 50 16.19 -13.02 -2.84
N ASN A 51 16.80 -11.92 -2.39
CA ASN A 51 16.80 -11.48 -0.99
C ASN A 51 16.68 -9.95 -0.91
N VAL A 52 15.53 -9.43 -1.26
CA VAL A 52 15.27 -7.99 -1.23
C VAL A 52 14.94 -7.55 0.18
N LYS A 53 15.72 -6.59 0.69
CA LYS A 53 15.50 -5.97 1.99
C LYS A 53 14.76 -4.63 1.84
N PRO A 54 14.04 -4.16 2.87
CA PRO A 54 13.36 -2.86 2.87
C PRO A 54 14.29 -1.70 2.48
N GLN A 55 15.55 -1.74 2.93
CA GLN A 55 16.57 -0.74 2.61
C GLN A 55 16.89 -0.64 1.12
N THR A 56 16.67 -1.72 0.35
CA THR A 56 16.85 -1.69 -1.11
C THR A 56 15.86 -0.73 -1.76
N PHE A 57 14.60 -0.80 -1.36
CA PHE A 57 13.57 0.11 -1.86
C PHE A 57 13.80 1.54 -1.41
N GLN A 58 14.20 1.72 -0.15
CA GLN A 58 14.54 3.05 0.37
C GLN A 58 15.64 3.72 -0.46
N LYS A 59 16.71 2.99 -0.80
CA LYS A 59 17.80 3.51 -1.64
C LYS A 59 17.33 3.88 -3.04
N ILE A 60 16.45 3.07 -3.65
CA ILE A 60 15.88 3.34 -4.96
C ILE A 60 15.04 4.62 -4.92
N LEU A 61 14.15 4.75 -3.94
CA LEU A 61 13.31 5.93 -3.76
C LEU A 61 14.14 7.19 -3.47
N GLN A 62 15.18 7.08 -2.65
CA GLN A 62 16.10 8.19 -2.40
C GLN A 62 16.85 8.62 -3.66
N LYS A 63 17.32 7.66 -4.49
CA LYS A 63 18.01 7.94 -5.74
C LYS A 63 17.07 8.60 -6.77
N ALA A 64 15.79 8.22 -6.77
CA ALA A 64 14.78 8.77 -7.68
C ALA A 64 14.25 10.14 -7.22
N LYS A 65 14.48 10.52 -5.98
CA LYS A 65 13.96 11.76 -5.39
C LYS A 65 14.45 12.99 -6.16
N GLY A 66 13.53 13.87 -6.55
CA GLY A 66 13.81 15.08 -7.33
C GLY A 66 14.02 14.85 -8.83
N THR A 67 13.95 13.60 -9.32
CA THR A 67 13.98 13.30 -10.76
C THR A 67 12.58 13.31 -11.37
N LYS A 68 12.49 13.38 -12.69
CA LYS A 68 11.19 13.30 -13.42
C LYS A 68 10.49 11.96 -13.21
N GLU A 69 11.24 10.91 -12.92
CA GLU A 69 10.76 9.54 -12.73
C GLU A 69 10.29 9.25 -11.30
N GLU A 70 10.50 10.14 -10.34
CA GLU A 70 10.19 9.93 -8.91
C GLU A 70 8.78 9.39 -8.67
N ASN A 71 7.77 10.04 -9.25
CA ASN A 71 6.37 9.68 -9.07
C ASN A 71 6.05 8.30 -9.64
N VAL A 72 6.61 7.98 -10.82
CA VAL A 72 6.39 6.70 -11.48
C VAL A 72 7.07 5.58 -10.71
N ILE A 73 8.33 5.76 -10.32
CA ILE A 73 9.09 4.78 -9.54
C ILE A 73 8.39 4.52 -8.19
N SER A 74 8.00 5.57 -7.48
CA SER A 74 7.30 5.44 -6.19
C SER A 74 6.00 4.65 -6.32
N ARG A 75 5.21 4.92 -7.36
CA ARG A 75 3.94 4.23 -7.63
C ARG A 75 4.16 2.75 -7.98
N VAL A 76 5.12 2.44 -8.83
CA VAL A 76 5.38 1.05 -9.26
C VAL A 76 5.98 0.23 -8.11
N VAL A 77 6.90 0.80 -7.33
CA VAL A 77 7.42 0.18 -6.11
C VAL A 77 6.27 -0.12 -5.13
N LEU A 78 5.38 0.84 -4.86
CA LEU A 78 4.25 0.64 -3.95
C LEU A 78 3.31 -0.47 -4.45
N ARG A 79 3.01 -0.52 -5.74
CA ARG A 79 2.15 -1.57 -6.34
C ARG A 79 2.77 -2.97 -6.29
N SER A 80 4.09 -3.08 -6.26
CA SER A 80 4.77 -4.38 -6.15
C SER A 80 4.70 -4.98 -4.75
N MET A 81 4.42 -4.16 -3.72
CA MET A 81 4.35 -4.62 -2.34
C MET A 81 3.05 -5.36 -2.05
N ARG A 82 3.11 -6.29 -1.11
CA ARG A 82 1.92 -6.92 -0.53
C ARG A 82 1.16 -5.91 0.33
N LYS A 83 -0.13 -6.13 0.52
CA LYS A 83 -0.91 -5.35 1.50
C LYS A 83 -0.58 -5.85 2.90
N ALA A 84 -0.45 -4.94 3.86
CA ALA A 84 -0.37 -5.31 5.26
C ALA A 84 -1.72 -5.86 5.74
N ARG A 85 -1.70 -6.85 6.65
CA ARG A 85 -2.87 -7.50 7.23
C ARG A 85 -2.68 -7.74 8.72
N TYR A 86 -3.74 -8.11 9.41
CA TYR A 86 -3.63 -8.64 10.76
C TYR A 86 -3.44 -10.15 10.73
N ALA A 87 -2.65 -10.68 11.66
CA ALA A 87 -2.39 -12.11 11.79
C ALA A 87 -2.02 -12.46 13.24
N PRO A 88 -2.27 -13.69 13.71
CA PRO A 88 -1.77 -14.16 15.00
C PRO A 88 -0.27 -14.49 14.97
N GLU A 89 0.30 -14.76 13.79
CA GLU A 89 1.73 -15.05 13.63
C GLU A 89 2.54 -13.77 13.46
N CYS A 90 3.72 -13.72 14.10
CA CYS A 90 4.70 -12.64 13.94
C CYS A 90 5.54 -12.85 12.69
N LEU A 91 5.05 -12.42 11.53
CA LEU A 91 5.75 -12.52 10.24
C LEU A 91 6.60 -11.29 9.90
N GLY A 92 6.69 -10.33 10.84
CA GLY A 92 7.37 -9.08 10.63
C GLY A 92 6.61 -8.06 9.77
N HIS A 93 7.17 -6.87 9.67
CA HIS A 93 6.60 -5.79 8.87
C HIS A 93 7.64 -5.23 7.89
N PHE A 94 7.64 -5.76 6.65
CA PHE A 94 8.62 -5.42 5.63
C PHE A 94 8.73 -3.90 5.38
N GLY A 95 7.61 -3.21 5.22
CA GLY A 95 7.62 -1.77 4.92
C GLY A 95 8.21 -0.89 6.04
N LEU A 96 8.20 -1.37 7.30
CA LEU A 96 8.80 -0.69 8.46
C LEU A 96 10.18 -1.27 8.82
N ALA A 97 10.60 -2.36 8.19
CA ALA A 97 11.79 -3.12 8.55
C ALA A 97 11.78 -3.60 10.02
N ALA A 98 10.58 -3.81 10.59
CA ALA A 98 10.39 -4.25 11.97
C ALA A 98 10.22 -5.77 12.03
N PRO A 99 10.97 -6.47 12.92
CA PRO A 99 10.84 -7.92 13.09
C PRO A 99 9.49 -8.33 13.68
N CYS A 100 8.97 -7.53 14.61
CA CYS A 100 7.64 -7.68 15.21
C CYS A 100 6.93 -6.33 15.20
N TYR A 101 5.65 -6.33 14.84
CA TYR A 101 4.89 -5.09 14.82
C TYR A 101 3.41 -5.38 15.11
N CYS A 102 2.78 -4.54 15.92
CA CYS A 102 1.35 -4.56 16.17
C CYS A 102 0.78 -3.15 16.12
N HIS A 103 -0.52 -3.03 16.05
CA HIS A 103 -1.20 -1.77 16.29
C HIS A 103 -1.60 -1.69 17.77
N PHE A 104 -1.14 -0.66 18.46
CA PHE A 104 -1.38 -0.46 19.90
C PHE A 104 -1.89 0.94 20.24
N THR A 105 -1.47 1.95 19.48
CA THR A 105 -1.60 3.36 19.89
C THR A 105 -2.95 4.02 19.55
N SER A 106 -3.91 3.29 18.95
CA SER A 106 -5.22 3.86 18.55
C SER A 106 -6.43 2.97 18.87
N PRO A 107 -6.64 2.56 20.17
CA PRO A 107 -7.69 1.61 20.54
C PRO A 107 -9.12 2.15 20.40
N ILE A 108 -9.30 3.47 20.28
CA ILE A 108 -10.62 4.10 20.10
C ILE A 108 -11.21 3.79 18.72
N ARG A 109 -10.36 3.73 17.68
CA ARG A 109 -10.79 3.60 16.29
C ARG A 109 -10.38 2.29 15.61
N ARG A 110 -9.52 1.49 16.24
CA ARG A 110 -9.08 0.21 15.70
C ARG A 110 -9.27 -0.90 16.72
N TYR A 111 -10.10 -1.87 16.37
CA TYR A 111 -10.38 -3.01 17.24
C TYR A 111 -9.12 -3.87 17.54
N PRO A 112 -8.18 -4.11 16.63
CA PRO A 112 -6.95 -4.81 16.96
C PRO A 112 -6.14 -4.15 18.06
N ASP A 113 -6.06 -2.82 18.09
CA ASP A 113 -5.40 -2.10 19.19
C ASP A 113 -6.08 -2.36 20.53
N LEU A 114 -7.42 -2.33 20.57
CA LEU A 114 -8.19 -2.64 21.76
C LEU A 114 -7.95 -4.07 22.24
N MET A 115 -7.85 -5.03 21.31
CA MET A 115 -7.50 -6.42 21.63
C MET A 115 -6.12 -6.53 22.26
N VAL A 116 -5.12 -5.86 21.67
CA VAL A 116 -3.77 -5.81 22.22
C VAL A 116 -3.78 -5.22 23.64
N HIS A 117 -4.52 -4.14 23.88
CA HIS A 117 -4.68 -3.56 25.22
C HIS A 117 -5.29 -4.55 26.21
N ARG A 118 -6.33 -5.29 25.83
CA ARG A 118 -6.98 -6.29 26.69
C ARG A 118 -6.02 -7.41 27.07
N MET A 119 -5.33 -7.97 26.06
CA MET A 119 -4.37 -9.06 26.24
C MET A 119 -3.18 -8.61 27.11
N LEU A 120 -2.61 -7.43 26.84
CA LEU A 120 -1.53 -6.87 27.64
C LEU A 120 -1.97 -6.60 29.10
N ARG A 121 -3.17 -6.13 29.31
CA ARG A 121 -3.73 -5.93 30.66
C ARG A 121 -3.87 -7.25 31.42
N GLU A 122 -4.39 -8.30 30.78
CA GLU A 122 -4.50 -9.64 31.38
C GLU A 122 -3.10 -10.19 31.69
N LEU A 123 -2.13 -10.01 30.79
CA LEU A 123 -0.74 -10.40 31.00
C LEU A 123 -0.12 -9.70 32.21
N LEU A 124 -0.24 -8.37 32.31
CA LEU A 124 0.30 -7.58 33.41
C LEU A 124 -0.34 -7.88 34.77
N ARG A 125 -1.58 -8.38 34.78
CA ARG A 125 -2.29 -8.79 36.00
C ARG A 125 -2.04 -10.23 36.40
N GLY A 126 -1.31 -10.99 35.61
CA GLY A 126 -1.11 -12.42 35.83
C GLY A 126 -2.35 -13.26 35.57
N GLU A 127 -3.31 -12.73 34.84
CA GLU A 127 -4.59 -13.39 34.49
C GLU A 127 -4.48 -14.27 33.24
N MET A 128 -3.30 -14.33 32.59
CA MET A 128 -3.05 -15.10 31.37
C MET A 128 -2.77 -16.58 31.71
N THR A 129 -3.82 -17.30 32.12
CA THR A 129 -3.75 -18.74 32.42
C THR A 129 -3.60 -19.56 31.12
N LYS A 130 -3.23 -20.85 31.27
CA LYS A 130 -3.12 -21.77 30.12
C LYS A 130 -4.43 -21.88 29.32
N GLU A 131 -5.55 -21.94 30.00
CA GLU A 131 -6.88 -21.98 29.41
C GLU A 131 -7.20 -20.69 28.66
N ARG A 132 -6.74 -19.55 29.19
CA ARG A 132 -6.92 -18.25 28.55
C ARG A 132 -6.07 -18.10 27.29
N ILE A 133 -4.82 -18.58 27.33
CA ILE A 133 -3.92 -18.63 26.18
C ILE A 133 -4.54 -19.51 25.08
N ALA A 134 -4.95 -20.74 25.39
CA ALA A 134 -5.57 -21.65 24.43
C ALA A 134 -6.80 -21.03 23.76
N ARG A 135 -7.64 -20.34 24.53
CA ARG A 135 -8.81 -19.64 23.98
C ARG A 135 -8.42 -18.50 23.02
N TYR A 136 -7.36 -17.76 23.30
CA TYR A 136 -6.87 -16.75 22.37
C TYR A 136 -6.30 -17.39 21.10
N GLU A 137 -5.49 -18.44 21.22
CA GLU A 137 -4.94 -19.17 20.06
C GLU A 137 -6.05 -19.69 19.13
N GLU A 138 -7.16 -20.17 19.69
CA GLU A 138 -8.33 -20.64 18.93
C GLU A 138 -9.05 -19.50 18.19
N THR A 139 -9.13 -18.32 18.76
CA THR A 139 -10.00 -17.23 18.25
C THR A 139 -9.27 -16.14 17.48
N LEU A 140 -7.94 -15.99 17.67
CA LEU A 140 -7.19 -14.86 17.11
C LEU A 140 -7.11 -14.87 15.58
N GLU A 141 -7.08 -16.05 14.95
CA GLU A 141 -7.05 -16.13 13.49
C GLU A 141 -8.31 -15.54 12.87
N GLU A 142 -9.49 -15.91 13.39
CA GLU A 142 -10.76 -15.38 12.91
C GLU A 142 -10.87 -13.86 13.17
N ILE A 143 -10.47 -13.42 14.37
CA ILE A 143 -10.45 -11.99 14.73
C ILE A 143 -9.54 -11.21 13.78
N ALA A 144 -8.33 -11.69 13.51
CA ALA A 144 -7.35 -11.02 12.66
C ALA A 144 -7.86 -10.95 11.20
N ARG A 145 -8.44 -12.04 10.69
CA ARG A 145 -9.07 -12.08 9.37
C ARG A 145 -10.20 -11.07 9.27
N HIS A 146 -11.13 -11.11 10.21
CA HIS A 146 -12.27 -10.18 10.23
C HIS A 146 -11.83 -8.72 10.30
N CYS A 147 -10.83 -8.39 11.14
CA CYS A 147 -10.28 -7.04 11.23
C CYS A 147 -9.67 -6.59 9.90
N SER A 148 -8.97 -7.48 9.19
CA SER A 148 -8.38 -7.17 7.88
C SER A 148 -9.44 -6.91 6.81
N GLU A 149 -10.50 -7.72 6.79
CA GLU A 149 -11.64 -7.55 5.88
C GLU A 149 -12.38 -6.23 6.14
N ARG A 150 -12.62 -5.90 7.41
CA ARG A 150 -13.29 -4.62 7.77
C ARG A 150 -12.44 -3.39 7.46
N GLU A 151 -11.12 -3.50 7.61
CA GLU A 151 -10.20 -2.43 7.20
C GLU A 151 -10.28 -2.17 5.69
N ILE A 152 -10.31 -3.24 4.88
CA ILE A 152 -10.46 -3.12 3.42
C ILE A 152 -11.80 -2.47 3.08
N ALA A 153 -12.90 -2.95 3.67
CA ALA A 153 -14.24 -2.40 3.43
C ALA A 153 -14.33 -0.91 3.84
N ALA A 154 -13.70 -0.53 4.96
CA ALA A 154 -13.67 0.88 5.38
C ALA A 154 -12.88 1.76 4.40
N MET A 155 -11.72 1.28 3.91
CA MET A 155 -10.94 1.99 2.89
C MET A 155 -11.69 2.12 1.56
N GLU A 156 -12.43 1.10 1.15
CA GLU A 156 -13.23 1.14 -0.08
C GLU A 156 -14.39 2.13 0.05
N ALA A 157 -15.04 2.16 1.21
CA ALA A 157 -16.09 3.13 1.50
C ALA A 157 -15.57 4.59 1.51
N GLU A 158 -14.38 4.82 2.12
CA GLU A 158 -13.72 6.12 2.13
C GLU A 158 -13.39 6.57 0.69
N ARG A 159 -12.79 5.69 -0.12
CA ARG A 159 -12.50 5.99 -1.53
C ARG A 159 -13.76 6.29 -2.34
N ALA A 160 -14.82 5.51 -2.17
CA ALA A 160 -16.08 5.74 -2.86
C ALA A 160 -16.71 7.11 -2.50
N ALA A 161 -16.60 7.50 -1.20
CA ALA A 161 -17.07 8.82 -0.76
C ALA A 161 -16.23 9.95 -1.35
N ASP A 162 -14.90 9.79 -1.37
CA ASP A 162 -13.99 10.76 -2.00
C ASP A 162 -14.24 10.89 -3.50
N ASP A 163 -14.42 9.78 -4.21
CA ASP A 163 -14.68 9.77 -5.64
C ASP A 163 -16.03 10.43 -5.96
N LEU A 164 -17.07 10.18 -5.13
CA LEU A 164 -18.35 10.87 -5.25
C LEU A 164 -18.18 12.39 -5.11
N LYS A 165 -17.43 12.84 -4.11
CA LYS A 165 -17.18 14.28 -3.90
C LYS A 165 -16.34 14.90 -5.01
N LYS A 166 -15.37 14.18 -5.56
CA LYS A 166 -14.62 14.61 -6.75
C LYS A 166 -15.53 14.75 -7.97
N CYS A 167 -16.45 13.80 -8.18
CA CYS A 167 -17.43 13.88 -9.27
C CYS A 167 -18.38 15.08 -9.11
N GLU A 168 -18.92 15.30 -7.91
CA GLU A 168 -19.76 16.47 -7.60
C GLU A 168 -19.01 17.79 -7.88
N TYR A 169 -17.75 17.89 -7.45
CA TYR A 169 -16.91 19.06 -7.69
C TYR A 169 -16.68 19.31 -9.19
N MET A 170 -16.43 18.25 -9.96
CA MET A 170 -16.18 18.34 -11.39
C MET A 170 -17.44 18.62 -12.22
N GLN A 171 -18.63 18.33 -11.70
CA GLN A 171 -19.89 18.54 -12.40
C GLN A 171 -20.07 19.99 -12.83
N SER A 172 -19.68 20.96 -12.00
CA SER A 172 -19.74 22.39 -12.32
C SER A 172 -18.62 22.87 -13.27
N ARG A 173 -17.68 22.02 -13.60
CA ARG A 173 -16.51 22.31 -14.44
C ARG A 173 -16.53 21.58 -15.78
N ILE A 174 -17.66 20.97 -16.13
CA ILE A 174 -17.83 20.32 -17.44
C ILE A 174 -17.69 21.38 -18.54
N GLY A 175 -16.85 21.10 -19.54
CA GLY A 175 -16.53 22.00 -20.66
C GLY A 175 -15.35 22.95 -20.40
N THR A 176 -14.71 22.91 -19.24
CA THR A 176 -13.44 23.62 -19.03
C THR A 176 -12.26 22.84 -19.56
N VAL A 177 -11.23 23.54 -20.02
CA VAL A 177 -9.94 22.95 -20.43
C VAL A 177 -9.01 22.95 -19.24
N GLU A 178 -8.51 21.79 -18.88
CA GLU A 178 -7.65 21.61 -17.69
C GLU A 178 -6.33 20.95 -18.10
N THR A 179 -5.26 21.25 -17.36
CA THR A 179 -3.96 20.60 -17.54
C THR A 179 -3.79 19.48 -16.54
N GLY A 180 -3.37 18.29 -16.99
CA GLY A 180 -3.18 17.14 -16.12
C GLY A 180 -1.94 16.32 -16.51
N ILE A 181 -1.62 15.35 -15.65
CA ILE A 181 -0.50 14.41 -15.84
C ILE A 181 -1.10 13.02 -16.08
N ILE A 182 -0.58 12.29 -17.07
CA ILE A 182 -0.97 10.90 -17.30
C ILE A 182 -0.55 10.06 -16.08
N SER A 183 -1.55 9.54 -15.38
CA SER A 183 -1.38 8.75 -14.16
C SER A 183 -1.38 7.24 -14.40
N GLY A 184 -1.92 6.80 -15.53
CA GLY A 184 -1.98 5.41 -15.92
C GLY A 184 -2.40 5.22 -17.36
N VAL A 185 -2.01 4.08 -17.96
CA VAL A 185 -2.35 3.72 -19.34
C VAL A 185 -3.01 2.34 -19.35
N ALA A 186 -4.10 2.19 -20.09
CA ALA A 186 -4.82 0.95 -20.31
C ALA A 186 -5.06 0.75 -21.82
N GLN A 187 -5.45 -0.46 -22.21
CA GLN A 187 -5.72 -0.76 -23.65
C GLN A 187 -6.83 0.11 -24.25
N TYR A 188 -7.78 0.57 -23.43
CA TYR A 188 -8.95 1.34 -23.85
C TYR A 188 -8.80 2.86 -23.65
N GLY A 189 -7.67 3.31 -23.07
CA GLY A 189 -7.45 4.73 -22.81
C GLY A 189 -6.34 5.00 -21.79
N PHE A 190 -6.24 6.23 -21.37
CA PHE A 190 -5.31 6.64 -20.33
C PHE A 190 -6.02 7.46 -19.26
N PHE A 191 -5.47 7.40 -18.05
CA PHE A 191 -5.96 8.17 -16.92
C PHE A 191 -5.14 9.45 -16.79
N VAL A 192 -5.85 10.56 -16.57
CA VAL A 192 -5.24 11.89 -16.38
C VAL A 192 -5.58 12.38 -15.00
N GLN A 193 -4.56 12.69 -14.22
CA GLN A 193 -4.70 13.31 -12.90
C GLN A 193 -4.51 14.81 -13.02
N LEU A 194 -5.49 15.57 -12.59
CA LEU A 194 -5.46 17.03 -12.51
C LEU A 194 -4.66 17.49 -11.27
N GLY A 195 -4.25 18.76 -11.24
CA GLY A 195 -3.54 19.35 -10.11
C GLY A 195 -4.30 19.31 -8.77
N ASN A 196 -5.63 19.21 -8.81
CA ASN A 196 -6.51 19.04 -7.65
C ASN A 196 -6.70 17.57 -7.22
N THR A 197 -5.90 16.64 -7.73
CA THR A 197 -5.96 15.20 -7.46
C THR A 197 -7.17 14.44 -8.05
N VAL A 198 -8.06 15.11 -8.78
CA VAL A 198 -9.11 14.43 -9.52
C VAL A 198 -8.49 13.65 -10.67
N GLU A 199 -8.92 12.41 -10.86
CA GLU A 199 -8.48 11.56 -11.96
C GLU A 199 -9.65 11.25 -12.89
N GLY A 200 -9.45 11.46 -14.18
CA GLY A 200 -10.43 11.14 -15.22
C GLY A 200 -9.84 10.23 -16.28
N MET A 201 -10.69 9.50 -17.00
CA MET A 201 -10.27 8.62 -18.08
C MET A 201 -10.56 9.28 -19.44
N VAL A 202 -9.54 9.30 -20.28
CA VAL A 202 -9.64 9.68 -21.69
C VAL A 202 -9.62 8.39 -22.52
N ARG A 203 -10.70 8.12 -23.25
CA ARG A 203 -10.76 6.93 -24.13
C ARG A 203 -9.92 7.16 -25.38
N VAL A 204 -9.23 6.11 -25.85
CA VAL A 204 -8.45 6.17 -27.11
C VAL A 204 -9.35 6.61 -28.29
N THR A 205 -10.59 6.15 -28.33
CA THR A 205 -11.57 6.50 -29.37
C THR A 205 -12.01 7.97 -29.37
N SER A 206 -11.76 8.72 -28.30
CA SER A 206 -12.08 10.15 -28.23
C SER A 206 -10.96 11.06 -28.74
N ILE A 207 -9.81 10.50 -29.09
CA ILE A 207 -8.67 11.26 -29.61
C ILE A 207 -8.79 11.29 -31.13
N ALA A 208 -9.12 12.44 -31.69
CA ALA A 208 -9.23 12.60 -33.13
C ALA A 208 -7.83 12.77 -33.76
N GLY A 209 -7.54 12.01 -34.81
CA GLY A 209 -6.42 12.29 -35.70
C GLY A 209 -5.22 11.35 -35.63
N ASP A 210 -5.22 10.34 -34.71
CA ASP A 210 -4.11 9.38 -34.67
C ASP A 210 -4.50 7.98 -34.19
N PHE A 211 -3.77 6.95 -34.61
CA PHE A 211 -3.93 5.59 -34.14
C PHE A 211 -2.89 5.31 -33.05
N TYR A 212 -3.34 5.17 -31.79
CA TYR A 212 -2.46 4.85 -30.68
C TYR A 212 -2.47 3.36 -30.39
N ALA A 213 -1.32 2.70 -30.55
CA ALA A 213 -1.10 1.35 -30.08
C ALA A 213 -0.46 1.41 -28.69
N VAL A 214 -1.14 0.87 -27.67
CA VAL A 214 -0.61 0.79 -26.31
C VAL A 214 0.26 -0.45 -26.21
N SER A 215 1.58 -0.25 -26.12
CA SER A 215 2.51 -1.30 -25.73
C SER A 215 2.80 -1.20 -24.23
N TYR A 216 2.55 -2.28 -23.48
CA TYR A 216 2.84 -2.36 -22.04
C TYR A 216 4.34 -2.25 -21.68
N THR A 217 5.23 -2.25 -22.67
CA THR A 217 6.67 -2.28 -22.48
C THR A 217 7.36 -0.92 -22.57
N HIS A 218 6.71 0.13 -23.06
CA HIS A 218 7.35 1.46 -23.21
C HIS A 218 6.36 2.59 -22.93
N LEU A 219 6.42 3.15 -21.72
CA LEU A 219 5.89 4.49 -21.42
C LEU A 219 6.88 5.53 -21.97
N ARG A 220 6.91 5.76 -23.27
CA ARG A 220 7.41 6.99 -23.84
C ARG A 220 6.21 7.83 -24.26
N ALA A 221 5.91 8.86 -23.47
CA ALA A 221 5.10 9.96 -23.94
C ALA A 221 5.91 10.70 -25.00
N HIS A 222 5.55 10.59 -26.27
CA HIS A 222 5.96 11.56 -27.27
C HIS A 222 5.16 12.83 -27.01
N GLU A 223 5.83 13.90 -26.61
CA GLU A 223 5.33 15.26 -26.77
C GLU A 223 5.25 15.52 -28.28
N THR A 224 4.07 15.42 -28.85
CA THR A 224 3.80 16.05 -30.14
C THR A 224 3.30 17.46 -29.84
N ARG A 225 4.24 18.39 -29.95
CA ARG A 225 3.95 19.82 -30.04
C ARG A 225 3.40 20.04 -31.46
N HIS A 226 2.13 20.32 -31.57
CA HIS A 226 1.56 20.96 -32.73
C HIS A 226 1.21 22.40 -32.38
N ASP A 227 2.09 23.30 -32.81
CA ASP A 227 1.79 24.69 -33.01
C ASP A 227 0.85 24.79 -34.24
N LEU A 228 -0.37 25.25 -34.05
CA LEU A 228 -1.18 25.97 -35.04
C LEU A 228 -2.07 26.95 -34.31
#